data_96886b88ec334bf31b96bc0baa4d0eeb
#
_entry.id   96886b88ec334bf31b96bc0baa4d0eeb
#
_cell.length_a   1.000
_cell.length_b   1.000
_cell.length_c   1.000
_cell.angle_alpha   90.00
_cell.angle_beta   90.00
_cell.angle_gamma   90.00
#
_symmetry.space_group_name_H-M   'P 1'
#
loop_
_entity.id
_entity.type
_entity.pdbx_description
1 polymer ?
#
loop_
_entity_poly.entity_id
_entity_poly.type
_entity_poly.pdbx_seq_one_letter_code
_entity_poly.pdbx_strand_id
1 'polypeptide(L)'
;TAEAKAAMRDLSGGYPCEFFGSDTSGEKSFEEFYTDSDARDETTFANLGVVKNARRRSVAEVEAIFARLRETFDRPGATKVDVVEALKDYLPNFRHVEKGKGLDARM
;
A
#
# COMPACT_ATOMS: atom_id res chain seq x y z
N THR A 1 -24.16 1.31 -0.53
CA THR A 1 -25.36 1.89 0.09
C THR A 1 -26.42 0.83 0.37
N ALA A 2 -27.46 1.21 1.13
CA ALA A 2 -28.63 0.35 1.37
C ALA A 2 -29.35 -0.02 0.06
N GLU A 3 -29.37 0.88 -0.91
CA GLU A 3 -29.93 0.65 -2.25
C GLU A 3 -29.18 -0.43 -3.02
N ALA A 4 -27.83 -0.37 -3.06
CA ALA A 4 -27.02 -1.40 -3.71
C ALA A 4 -27.21 -2.77 -3.07
N LYS A 5 -27.27 -2.84 -1.73
CA LYS A 5 -27.58 -4.09 -0.99
C LYS A 5 -28.99 -4.63 -1.28
N ALA A 6 -29.98 -3.75 -1.44
CA ALA A 6 -31.32 -4.15 -1.82
C ALA A 6 -31.39 -4.68 -3.25
N ALA A 7 -30.67 -4.03 -4.18
CA ALA A 7 -30.58 -4.46 -5.58
C ALA A 7 -29.88 -5.81 -5.78
N MET A 8 -29.02 -6.26 -4.84
CA MET A 8 -28.44 -7.59 -4.86
C MET A 8 -29.45 -8.74 -4.78
N ARG A 9 -30.71 -8.48 -4.39
CA ARG A 9 -31.77 -9.50 -4.30
C ARG A 9 -32.38 -9.84 -5.65
N ASP A 10 -32.26 -8.94 -6.61
CA ASP A 10 -32.74 -9.15 -7.99
C ASP A 10 -31.70 -8.59 -8.96
N LEU A 11 -30.97 -9.47 -9.61
CA LEU A 11 -29.92 -9.15 -10.58
C LEU A 11 -30.41 -9.09 -12.04
N SER A 12 -31.72 -9.10 -12.27
CA SER A 12 -32.30 -9.04 -13.62
C SER A 12 -31.91 -7.76 -14.37
N GLY A 13 -31.66 -6.66 -13.64
CA GLY A 13 -31.17 -5.38 -14.17
C GLY A 13 -29.64 -5.26 -14.28
N GLY A 14 -28.89 -6.33 -13.98
CA GLY A 14 -27.45 -6.33 -13.92
C GLY A 14 -26.89 -6.26 -12.50
N TYR A 15 -25.56 -6.29 -12.37
CA TYR A 15 -24.90 -6.25 -11.07
C TYR A 15 -24.87 -4.81 -10.54
N PRO A 16 -25.37 -4.54 -9.32
CA PRO A 16 -25.36 -3.19 -8.77
C PRO A 16 -23.92 -2.74 -8.44
N CYS A 17 -23.51 -1.61 -9.00
CA CYS A 17 -22.22 -0.99 -8.75
C CYS A 17 -22.42 0.35 -8.03
N GLU A 18 -21.63 0.57 -6.99
CA GLU A 18 -21.56 1.84 -6.28
C GLU A 18 -20.18 2.46 -6.46
N PHE A 19 -20.13 3.69 -6.94
CA PHE A 19 -18.88 4.45 -7.10
C PHE A 19 -18.76 5.48 -5.99
N PHE A 20 -17.64 5.48 -5.29
CA PHE A 20 -17.35 6.46 -4.24
C PHE A 20 -15.87 6.84 -4.25
N GLY A 21 -15.56 8.04 -3.76
CA GLY A 21 -14.16 8.46 -3.54
C GLY A 21 -13.56 7.75 -2.34
N SER A 22 -12.27 7.38 -2.45
CA SER A 22 -11.54 6.85 -1.30
C SER A 22 -11.32 7.91 -0.22
N ASP A 23 -11.60 7.56 1.04
CA ASP A 23 -11.32 8.36 2.23
C ASP A 23 -10.56 7.56 3.29
N THR A 24 -9.98 6.40 2.91
CA THR A 24 -9.18 5.56 3.81
C THR A 24 -7.73 6.02 3.86
N SER A 25 -7.09 5.79 5.02
CA SER A 25 -5.68 6.13 5.23
C SER A 25 -4.77 5.19 4.43
N GLY A 26 -3.69 5.75 3.87
CA GLY A 26 -2.66 5.00 3.16
C GLY A 26 -3.04 4.53 1.75
N GLU A 27 -4.25 4.86 1.28
CA GLU A 27 -4.69 4.49 -0.07
C GLU A 27 -4.21 5.51 -1.10
N LYS A 28 -3.70 5.02 -2.23
CA LYS A 28 -3.33 5.83 -3.39
C LYS A 28 -4.49 5.92 -4.38
N SER A 29 -4.52 6.99 -5.17
CA SER A 29 -5.51 7.17 -6.24
C SER A 29 -5.31 6.20 -7.41
N PHE A 30 -4.09 5.68 -7.58
CA PHE A 30 -3.72 4.64 -8.56
C PHE A 30 -2.49 3.89 -8.06
N GLU A 31 -2.31 2.66 -8.52
CA GLU A 31 -1.14 1.86 -8.19
C GLU A 31 0.06 2.28 -9.04
N GLU A 32 1.20 2.43 -8.39
CA GLU A 32 2.48 2.75 -9.00
C GLU A 32 3.40 1.53 -8.95
N PHE A 33 3.76 0.99 -10.11
CA PHE A 33 4.73 -0.10 -10.22
C PHE A 33 6.17 0.39 -10.30
N TYR A 34 6.37 1.65 -10.61
CA TYR A 34 7.66 2.33 -10.77
C TYR A 34 7.62 3.68 -10.10
N THR A 35 8.79 4.18 -9.75
CA THR A 35 9.00 5.57 -9.34
C THR A 35 9.70 6.35 -10.46
N ASP A 36 9.67 7.68 -10.39
CA ASP A 36 10.35 8.54 -11.38
C ASP A 36 11.88 8.34 -11.39
N SER A 37 12.44 7.80 -10.29
CA SER A 37 13.87 7.50 -10.17
C SER A 37 14.26 6.12 -10.71
N ASP A 38 13.31 5.29 -11.11
CA ASP A 38 13.58 3.94 -11.59
C ASP A 38 14.04 3.95 -13.05
N ALA A 39 15.20 3.37 -13.31
CA ALA A 39 15.68 3.10 -14.66
C ALA A 39 14.91 1.90 -15.23
N ARG A 40 13.99 2.17 -16.14
CA ARG A 40 13.11 1.15 -16.75
C ARG A 40 13.66 0.69 -18.10
N ASP A 41 13.60 -0.60 -18.34
CA ASP A 41 13.80 -1.20 -19.64
C ASP A 41 12.51 -1.89 -20.07
N GLU A 42 11.86 -1.34 -21.06
CA GLU A 42 10.60 -1.83 -21.65
C GLU A 42 10.84 -2.51 -23.01
N THR A 43 12.11 -2.75 -23.37
CA THR A 43 12.50 -3.25 -24.69
C THR A 43 13.04 -4.68 -24.67
N THR A 44 13.59 -5.13 -23.55
CA THR A 44 14.15 -6.49 -23.42
C THR A 44 13.08 -7.58 -23.56
N PHE A 45 11.88 -7.34 -23.07
CA PHE A 45 10.75 -8.27 -23.14
C PHE A 45 9.52 -7.57 -23.72
N ALA A 46 8.75 -8.30 -24.52
CA ALA A 46 7.57 -7.72 -25.21
C ALA A 46 6.45 -7.28 -24.24
N ASN A 47 6.29 -7.95 -23.10
CA ASN A 47 5.16 -7.73 -22.17
C ASN A 47 5.59 -7.54 -20.71
N LEU A 48 6.89 -7.29 -20.46
CA LEU A 48 7.43 -7.10 -19.12
C LEU A 48 8.37 -5.90 -19.09
N GLY A 49 8.15 -4.99 -18.13
CA GLY A 49 9.11 -3.95 -17.80
C GLY A 49 10.13 -4.44 -16.77
N VAL A 50 11.38 -4.04 -16.91
CA VAL A 50 12.47 -4.41 -16.00
C VAL A 50 13.03 -3.16 -15.32
N VAL A 51 13.08 -3.16 -13.99
CA VAL A 51 13.78 -2.12 -13.23
C VAL A 51 15.26 -2.48 -13.13
N LYS A 52 16.12 -1.69 -13.78
CA LYS A 52 17.57 -1.96 -13.89
C LYS A 52 18.36 -1.54 -12.65
N ASN A 53 17.93 -0.48 -11.97
CA ASN A 53 18.63 0.12 -10.84
C ASN A 53 18.03 -0.27 -9.49
N ALA A 54 17.29 -1.37 -9.39
CA ALA A 54 16.72 -1.83 -8.14
C ALA A 54 17.80 -1.98 -7.06
N ARG A 55 17.65 -1.27 -5.94
CA ARG A 55 18.59 -1.32 -4.83
C ARG A 55 18.59 -2.72 -4.21
N ARG A 56 19.72 -3.38 -4.29
CA ARG A 56 19.93 -4.65 -3.59
C ARG A 56 20.39 -4.36 -2.17
N ARG A 57 19.80 -5.06 -1.22
CA ARG A 57 20.18 -5.03 0.19
C ARG A 57 20.80 -6.36 0.59
N SER A 58 21.77 -6.33 1.47
CA SER A 58 22.32 -7.55 2.07
C SER A 58 21.29 -8.19 3.00
N VAL A 59 21.44 -9.48 3.27
CA VAL A 59 20.60 -10.20 4.26
C VAL A 59 20.69 -9.51 5.62
N ALA A 60 21.90 -9.11 6.06
CA ALA A 60 22.09 -8.43 7.33
C ALA A 60 21.32 -7.09 7.42
N GLU A 61 21.27 -6.30 6.35
CA GLU A 61 20.45 -5.06 6.30
C GLU A 61 18.96 -5.37 6.46
N VAL A 62 18.48 -6.43 5.80
CA VAL A 62 17.07 -6.84 5.88
C VAL A 62 16.74 -7.35 7.27
N GLU A 63 17.59 -8.17 7.88
CA GLU A 63 17.43 -8.67 9.26
C GLU A 63 17.41 -7.53 10.28
N ALA A 64 18.29 -6.54 10.13
CA ALA A 64 18.31 -5.37 11.00
C ALA A 64 16.98 -4.58 10.93
N ILE A 65 16.39 -4.47 9.76
CA ILE A 65 15.09 -3.80 9.59
C ILE A 65 13.96 -4.60 10.25
N PHE A 66 13.93 -5.91 10.06
CA PHE A 66 12.93 -6.76 10.73
C PHE A 66 13.09 -6.75 12.25
N ALA A 67 14.32 -6.72 12.76
CA ALA A 67 14.58 -6.59 14.19
C ALA A 67 14.01 -5.26 14.72
N ARG A 68 14.26 -4.16 14.03
CA ARG A 68 13.74 -2.84 14.40
C ARG A 68 12.21 -2.76 14.36
N LEU A 69 11.60 -3.32 13.33
CA LEU A 69 10.14 -3.37 13.24
C LEU A 69 9.55 -4.20 14.39
N ARG A 70 10.13 -5.35 14.69
CA ARG A 70 9.72 -6.19 15.83
C ARG A 70 9.84 -5.44 17.15
N GLU A 71 10.99 -4.80 17.42
CA GLU A 71 11.19 -3.97 18.60
C GLU A 71 10.13 -2.84 18.69
N THR A 72 9.81 -2.22 17.56
CA THR A 72 8.77 -1.17 17.52
C THR A 72 7.41 -1.74 17.89
N PHE A 73 7.01 -2.90 17.35
CA PHE A 73 5.73 -3.53 17.64
C PHE A 73 5.64 -4.08 19.08
N ASP A 74 6.75 -4.61 19.62
CA ASP A 74 6.81 -5.18 20.97
C ASP A 74 6.86 -4.09 22.06
N ARG A 75 7.15 -2.85 21.69
CA ARG A 75 7.24 -1.73 22.65
C ARG A 75 5.85 -1.34 23.17
N PRO A 76 5.62 -1.36 24.49
CA PRO A 76 4.37 -0.88 25.07
C PRO A 76 4.07 0.55 24.68
N GLY A 77 2.86 0.80 24.19
CA GLY A 77 2.43 2.13 23.75
C GLY A 77 2.95 2.56 22.37
N ALA A 78 3.52 1.64 21.58
CA ALA A 78 3.88 1.93 20.18
C ALA A 78 2.68 2.47 19.41
N THR A 79 2.91 3.51 18.64
CA THR A 79 1.89 4.19 17.84
C THR A 79 2.07 3.89 16.36
N LYS A 80 1.05 4.19 15.56
CA LYS A 80 1.15 4.15 14.08
C LYS A 80 2.31 5.01 13.58
N VAL A 81 2.57 6.14 14.21
CA VAL A 81 3.66 7.05 13.83
C VAL A 81 5.01 6.36 14.00
N ASP A 82 5.22 5.65 15.11
CA ASP A 82 6.47 4.91 15.34
C ASP A 82 6.73 3.85 14.28
N VAL A 83 5.67 3.15 13.84
CA VAL A 83 5.77 2.14 12.77
C VAL A 83 6.08 2.81 11.42
N VAL A 84 5.42 3.93 11.11
CA VAL A 84 5.68 4.69 9.89
C VAL A 84 7.12 5.20 9.85
N GLU A 85 7.65 5.72 10.95
CA GLU A 85 9.06 6.17 11.04
C GLU A 85 10.04 4.99 10.85
N ALA A 86 9.78 3.85 11.47
CA ALA A 86 10.60 2.66 11.26
C ALA A 86 10.59 2.18 9.80
N LEU A 87 9.45 2.30 9.11
CA LEU A 87 9.33 1.98 7.68
C LEU A 87 10.06 2.98 6.78
N LYS A 88 10.08 4.28 7.13
CA LYS A 88 10.77 5.30 6.35
C LYS A 88 12.29 5.11 6.31
N ASP A 89 12.89 4.57 7.35
CA ASP A 89 14.34 4.25 7.35
C ASP A 89 14.67 3.20 6.27
N TYR A 90 13.74 2.34 5.96
CA TYR A 90 13.88 1.32 4.94
C TYR A 90 13.39 1.78 3.56
N LEU A 91 12.27 2.48 3.54
CA LEU A 91 11.60 3.00 2.34
C LEU A 91 11.60 4.53 2.41
N PRO A 92 12.70 5.23 2.01
CA PRO A 92 12.81 6.69 2.17
C PRO A 92 11.69 7.47 1.47
N ASN A 93 11.12 6.88 0.42
CA ASN A 93 10.00 7.47 -0.34
C ASN A 93 8.63 7.07 0.19
N PHE A 94 8.56 6.33 1.30
CA PHE A 94 7.29 5.94 1.89
C PHE A 94 6.54 7.16 2.44
N ARG A 95 5.39 7.43 1.86
CA ARG A 95 4.50 8.54 2.27
C ARG A 95 3.20 7.96 2.76
N HIS A 96 3.01 7.97 4.07
CA HIS A 96 1.73 7.64 4.67
C HIS A 96 0.87 8.90 4.80
N VAL A 97 -0.34 8.86 4.25
CA VAL A 97 -1.35 9.92 4.42
C VAL A 97 -2.41 9.41 5.39
N GLU A 98 -2.47 10.03 6.57
CA GLU A 98 -3.46 9.68 7.59
C GLU A 98 -4.77 10.43 7.35
N LYS A 99 -5.88 9.70 7.22
CA LYS A 99 -7.23 10.25 7.05
C LYS A 99 -8.18 9.87 8.20
N GLY A 100 -7.65 9.19 9.23
CA GLY A 100 -8.42 8.78 10.40
C GLY A 100 -9.38 7.60 10.18
N LYS A 101 -9.41 7.01 8.99
CA LYS A 101 -10.24 5.86 8.65
C LYS A 101 -9.38 4.71 8.15
N GLY A 102 -9.52 3.55 8.76
CA GLY A 102 -8.93 2.29 8.29
C GLY A 102 -9.83 1.58 7.29
N LEU A 103 -9.26 0.63 6.54
CA LEU A 103 -9.99 -0.19 5.58
C LEU A 103 -11.09 -1.02 6.27
N ASP A 104 -10.81 -1.54 7.47
CA ASP A 104 -11.74 -2.36 8.25
C ASP A 104 -13.02 -1.61 8.66
N ALA A 105 -12.97 -0.27 8.71
CA ALA A 105 -14.14 0.54 9.02
C ALA A 105 -15.22 0.51 7.90
N ARG A 106 -14.89 -0.06 6.74
CA ARG A 106 -15.80 -0.18 5.57
C ARG A 106 -16.25 -1.60 5.25
N MET A 107 -15.66 -2.60 5.88
CA MET A 107 -16.09 -3.98 5.79
C MET A 107 -17.17 -4.28 6.81
#